data_46a1779bab7dab13712b7b52ca514200
#
_entry.id   46a1779bab7dab13712b7b52ca514200
#
_cell.length_a   1.000
_cell.length_b   1.000
_cell.length_c   1.000
_cell.angle_alpha   90.00
_cell.angle_beta   90.00
_cell.angle_gamma   90.00
#
_symmetry.space_group_name_H-M   'P 1'
#
loop_
_entity.id
_entity.type
_entity.pdbx_description
1 polymer ?
#
loop_
_entity_poly.entity_id
_entity_poly.type
_entity_poly.pdbx_seq_one_letter_code
_entity_poly.pdbx_strand_id
1 'polypeptide(L)'
;MRRRAGIVLALLLVLTGCTPAEPAEPAAEPAEPAGEPVYMALTFDDGPSPAWTPRLLEGLSRRGARATFFLVGSQIEGREDLVRRIRQEGHQIGSHSFSHRALTDLSTADALADLEKCDRALRQVLGDGSYWLRPPYGFLSDRELCALGTPAICWSVDTEDWKSRDVDSILDIVLRRAGDGDILLLHDCYATSVTAALEIVDRLQPRGVRFVTVEELFAVKGVQPACGTLYRRVRGE
;
A
#
# COMPACT_ATOMS: atom_id res chain seq x y z
N MET A 1 31.79 96.32 21.70
CA MET A 1 32.72 95.22 21.46
C MET A 1 31.95 93.89 21.76
N ARG A 2 31.48 93.22 20.72
CA ARG A 2 30.68 91.96 20.88
C ARG A 2 31.53 90.80 20.37
N ARG A 3 31.90 89.89 21.22
CA ARG A 3 32.59 88.64 20.89
C ARG A 3 31.54 87.57 20.42
N ARG A 4 31.74 87.07 19.19
CA ARG A 4 30.95 85.98 18.65
C ARG A 4 31.66 84.67 19.03
N ALA A 5 30.95 83.81 19.79
CA ALA A 5 31.40 82.48 20.05
C ALA A 5 30.95 81.56 18.90
N GLY A 6 31.91 80.90 18.28
CA GLY A 6 31.64 79.89 17.26
C GLY A 6 31.40 78.51 17.91
N ILE A 7 30.29 77.88 17.58
CA ILE A 7 29.98 76.51 17.98
C ILE A 7 30.52 75.60 16.89
N VAL A 8 31.45 74.74 17.26
CA VAL A 8 31.96 73.65 16.39
C VAL A 8 31.08 72.46 16.65
N LEU A 9 30.30 72.03 15.62
CA LEU A 9 29.46 70.85 15.64
C LEU A 9 30.29 69.63 15.18
N ALA A 10 30.66 68.73 16.07
CA ALA A 10 31.34 67.49 15.75
C ALA A 10 30.32 66.48 15.25
N LEU A 11 30.41 66.09 13.96
CA LEU A 11 29.59 65.10 13.33
C LEU A 11 30.21 63.76 13.64
N LEU A 12 29.55 62.95 14.52
CA LEU A 12 29.90 61.54 14.79
C LEU A 12 29.34 60.68 13.66
N LEU A 13 30.17 60.14 12.78
CA LEU A 13 29.82 59.11 11.82
C LEU A 13 29.77 57.78 12.56
N VAL A 14 28.56 57.24 12.76
CA VAL A 14 28.35 55.86 13.18
C VAL A 14 28.42 54.98 11.94
N LEU A 15 29.52 54.27 11.76
CA LEU A 15 29.66 53.20 10.76
C LEU A 15 28.95 51.97 11.27
N THR A 16 27.70 51.70 10.84
CA THR A 16 27.04 50.43 11.04
C THR A 16 27.67 49.41 10.10
N GLY A 17 28.55 48.57 10.62
CA GLY A 17 29.10 47.44 9.91
C GLY A 17 28.00 46.43 9.57
N CYS A 18 27.64 46.31 8.29
CA CYS A 18 26.79 45.25 7.77
C CYS A 18 27.69 44.03 7.58
N THR A 19 27.63 43.06 8.50
CA THR A 19 28.24 41.76 8.29
C THR A 19 27.41 41.00 7.24
N PRO A 20 28.03 40.51 6.16
CA PRO A 20 27.31 39.68 5.21
C PRO A 20 26.86 38.39 5.90
N ALA A 21 25.57 38.04 5.76
CA ALA A 21 25.04 36.76 6.22
C ALA A 21 25.75 35.65 5.45
N GLU A 22 26.30 34.70 6.21
CA GLU A 22 26.88 33.47 5.68
C GLU A 22 25.82 32.72 4.90
N PRO A 23 26.06 32.21 3.67
CA PRO A 23 25.09 31.48 2.93
C PRO A 23 24.72 30.20 3.73
N ALA A 24 23.43 30.01 3.99
CA ALA A 24 22.92 28.80 4.62
C ALA A 24 23.38 27.60 3.79
N GLU A 25 24.04 26.64 4.44
CA GLU A 25 24.36 25.33 3.81
C GLU A 25 23.09 24.73 3.24
N PRO A 26 23.11 24.21 2.00
CA PRO A 26 21.96 23.49 1.46
C PRO A 26 21.65 22.33 2.38
N ALA A 27 20.39 22.20 2.78
CA ALA A 27 19.90 21.06 3.57
C ALA A 27 20.36 19.78 2.86
N ALA A 28 21.10 18.92 3.55
CA ALA A 28 21.56 17.66 3.02
C ALA A 28 20.35 16.88 2.51
N GLU A 29 20.34 16.51 1.23
CA GLU A 29 19.37 15.57 0.69
C GLU A 29 19.42 14.30 1.56
N PRO A 30 18.28 13.68 1.89
CA PRO A 30 18.28 12.45 2.65
C PRO A 30 19.11 11.43 1.88
N ALA A 31 20.19 10.95 2.50
CA ALA A 31 21.09 9.95 1.92
C ALA A 31 20.24 8.75 1.46
N GLU A 32 20.36 8.40 0.18
CA GLU A 32 19.77 7.15 -0.32
C GLU A 32 20.27 5.98 0.52
N PRO A 33 19.39 5.05 0.93
CA PRO A 33 19.82 3.91 1.73
C PRO A 33 20.91 3.13 0.98
N ALA A 34 22.04 2.87 1.64
CA ALA A 34 23.21 2.19 1.09
C ALA A 34 22.91 0.67 0.90
N GLY A 35 22.02 0.32 -0.04
CA GLY A 35 21.65 -1.07 -0.33
C GLY A 35 20.57 -1.12 -1.42
N GLU A 36 20.41 -2.28 -2.04
CA GLU A 36 19.30 -2.47 -2.97
C GLU A 36 17.95 -2.29 -2.25
N PRO A 37 16.97 -1.60 -2.88
CA PRO A 37 15.69 -1.35 -2.25
C PRO A 37 14.94 -2.66 -2.00
N VAL A 38 14.40 -2.80 -0.80
CA VAL A 38 13.54 -3.92 -0.40
C VAL A 38 12.11 -3.63 -0.84
N TYR A 39 11.51 -4.51 -1.63
CA TYR A 39 10.14 -4.37 -2.11
C TYR A 39 9.20 -5.33 -1.41
N MET A 40 8.06 -4.84 -0.93
CA MET A 40 7.00 -5.63 -0.31
C MET A 40 5.63 -5.20 -0.84
N ALA A 41 4.67 -6.12 -0.86
CA ALA A 41 3.28 -5.81 -1.16
C ALA A 41 2.43 -5.84 0.11
N LEU A 42 1.83 -4.68 0.45
CA LEU A 42 0.70 -4.63 1.38
C LEU A 42 -0.56 -5.05 0.64
N THR A 43 -1.29 -6.01 1.19
CA THR A 43 -2.53 -6.48 0.57
C THR A 43 -3.65 -6.54 1.59
N PHE A 44 -4.86 -6.16 1.14
CA PHE A 44 -6.04 -6.05 1.97
C PHE A 44 -7.19 -6.87 1.40
N ASP A 45 -7.76 -7.75 2.21
CA ASP A 45 -8.87 -8.63 1.86
C ASP A 45 -10.19 -8.09 2.45
N ASP A 46 -11.31 -8.64 1.99
CA ASP A 46 -12.68 -8.42 2.48
C ASP A 46 -13.29 -7.04 2.22
N GLY A 47 -12.57 -6.14 1.57
CA GLY A 47 -13.11 -4.82 1.21
C GLY A 47 -14.11 -4.84 0.04
N PRO A 48 -14.62 -3.65 -0.32
CA PRO A 48 -14.33 -2.35 0.24
C PRO A 48 -15.15 -2.06 1.53
N SER A 49 -14.50 -1.59 2.57
CA SER A 49 -15.14 -1.16 3.82
C SER A 49 -15.48 0.32 3.78
N PRO A 50 -16.75 0.74 3.88
CA PRO A 50 -17.10 2.16 3.83
C PRO A 50 -16.56 2.96 5.01
N ALA A 51 -16.26 2.29 6.14
CA ALA A 51 -15.75 2.93 7.33
C ALA A 51 -14.22 3.09 7.31
N TRP A 52 -13.49 2.10 6.77
CA TRP A 52 -12.05 2.00 6.98
C TRP A 52 -11.23 2.14 5.71
N THR A 53 -11.69 1.62 4.56
CA THR A 53 -10.98 1.78 3.29
C THR A 53 -10.66 3.25 2.96
N PRO A 54 -11.58 4.25 3.14
CA PRO A 54 -11.25 5.65 2.88
C PRO A 54 -10.11 6.18 3.75
N ARG A 55 -10.05 5.78 5.03
CA ARG A 55 -8.99 6.19 5.97
C ARG A 55 -7.65 5.56 5.61
N LEU A 56 -7.68 4.30 5.19
CA LEU A 56 -6.50 3.59 4.70
C LEU A 56 -5.93 4.29 3.46
N LEU A 57 -6.77 4.60 2.47
CA LEU A 57 -6.37 5.30 1.25
C LEU A 57 -5.71 6.65 1.56
N GLU A 58 -6.34 7.48 2.40
CA GLU A 58 -5.75 8.75 2.84
C GLU A 58 -4.40 8.57 3.53
N GLY A 59 -4.29 7.53 4.36
CA GLY A 59 -3.06 7.21 5.07
C GLY A 59 -1.93 6.77 4.13
N LEU A 60 -2.24 5.90 3.17
CA LEU A 60 -1.29 5.41 2.15
C LEU A 60 -0.85 6.54 1.22
N SER A 61 -1.79 7.37 0.76
CA SER A 61 -1.50 8.52 -0.10
C SER A 61 -0.50 9.49 0.53
N ARG A 62 -0.69 9.83 1.81
CA ARG A 62 0.25 10.71 2.55
C ARG A 62 1.66 10.13 2.67
N ARG A 63 1.82 8.82 2.53
CA ARG A 63 3.09 8.10 2.64
C ARG A 63 3.68 7.70 1.29
N GLY A 64 2.98 8.00 0.19
CA GLY A 64 3.38 7.57 -1.14
C GLY A 64 3.45 6.03 -1.29
N ALA A 65 2.71 5.29 -0.46
CA ALA A 65 2.68 3.84 -0.47
C ALA A 65 1.52 3.33 -1.34
N ARG A 66 1.77 2.27 -2.11
CA ARG A 66 0.74 1.58 -2.89
C ARG A 66 0.45 0.21 -2.32
N ALA A 67 -0.76 -0.30 -2.57
CA ALA A 67 -1.23 -1.56 -2.05
C ALA A 67 -2.13 -2.29 -3.05
N THR A 68 -2.45 -3.55 -2.76
CA THR A 68 -3.41 -4.33 -3.52
C THR A 68 -4.62 -4.66 -2.65
N PHE A 69 -5.81 -4.44 -3.19
CA PHE A 69 -7.08 -4.70 -2.53
C PHE A 69 -7.79 -5.87 -3.23
N PHE A 70 -8.00 -6.97 -2.53
CA PHE A 70 -8.79 -8.10 -3.01
C PHE A 70 -10.22 -7.95 -2.53
N LEU A 71 -11.09 -7.51 -3.43
CA LEU A 71 -12.46 -7.10 -3.08
C LEU A 71 -13.45 -8.26 -3.18
N VAL A 72 -14.35 -8.34 -2.21
CA VAL A 72 -15.49 -9.26 -2.23
C VAL A 72 -16.58 -8.69 -3.13
N GLY A 73 -16.93 -9.40 -4.19
CA GLY A 73 -17.84 -8.92 -5.22
C GLY A 73 -19.22 -8.48 -4.72
N SER A 74 -19.76 -9.19 -3.72
CA SER A 74 -21.06 -8.84 -3.10
C SER A 74 -21.02 -7.53 -2.29
N GLN A 75 -19.85 -7.00 -2.01
CA GLN A 75 -19.65 -5.76 -1.27
C GLN A 75 -19.47 -4.53 -2.18
N ILE A 76 -19.42 -4.71 -3.51
CA ILE A 76 -19.19 -3.64 -4.48
C ILE A 76 -20.44 -2.79 -4.67
N GLU A 77 -21.62 -3.42 -4.70
CA GLU A 77 -22.88 -2.72 -4.90
C GLU A 77 -23.11 -1.62 -3.85
N GLY A 78 -23.38 -0.39 -4.31
CA GLY A 78 -23.51 0.81 -3.48
C GLY A 78 -22.19 1.39 -2.98
N ARG A 79 -21.04 0.86 -3.44
CA ARG A 79 -19.69 1.34 -3.09
C ARG A 79 -18.80 1.54 -4.30
N GLU A 80 -19.41 1.70 -5.48
CA GLU A 80 -18.70 1.80 -6.77
C GLU A 80 -17.72 2.97 -6.80
N ASP A 81 -18.08 4.09 -6.17
CA ASP A 81 -17.21 5.26 -6.09
C ASP A 81 -15.95 4.97 -5.24
N LEU A 82 -16.09 4.19 -4.18
CA LEU A 82 -14.95 3.78 -3.38
C LEU A 82 -14.03 2.82 -4.15
N VAL A 83 -14.60 1.89 -4.91
CA VAL A 83 -13.84 1.00 -5.80
C VAL A 83 -13.09 1.80 -6.88
N ARG A 84 -13.74 2.79 -7.50
CA ARG A 84 -13.07 3.70 -8.45
C ARG A 84 -11.94 4.48 -7.79
N ARG A 85 -12.17 4.99 -6.57
CA ARG A 85 -11.17 5.72 -5.81
C ARG A 85 -9.92 4.89 -5.53
N ILE A 86 -10.05 3.63 -5.12
CA ILE A 86 -8.92 2.70 -4.93
C ILE A 86 -8.05 2.66 -6.20
N ARG A 87 -8.68 2.49 -7.38
CA ARG A 87 -7.97 2.44 -8.67
C ARG A 87 -7.34 3.79 -9.03
N GLN A 88 -8.05 4.90 -8.83
CA GLN A 88 -7.59 6.25 -9.18
C GLN A 88 -6.39 6.70 -8.35
N GLU A 89 -6.29 6.23 -7.10
CA GLU A 89 -5.14 6.49 -6.22
C GLU A 89 -3.95 5.57 -6.51
N GLY A 90 -3.99 4.76 -7.58
CA GLY A 90 -2.86 3.97 -8.06
C GLY A 90 -2.71 2.61 -7.36
N HIS A 91 -3.73 2.15 -6.64
CA HIS A 91 -3.74 0.82 -6.04
C HIS A 91 -4.21 -0.24 -7.03
N GLN A 92 -3.73 -1.48 -6.86
CA GLN A 92 -4.22 -2.62 -7.61
C GLN A 92 -5.51 -3.15 -6.98
N ILE A 93 -6.44 -3.60 -7.83
CA ILE A 93 -7.65 -4.30 -7.41
C ILE A 93 -7.62 -5.72 -7.94
N GLY A 94 -7.87 -6.68 -7.06
CA GLY A 94 -8.06 -8.09 -7.37
C GLY A 94 -9.42 -8.60 -6.91
N SER A 95 -9.74 -9.83 -7.29
CA SER A 95 -10.96 -10.55 -6.92
C SER A 95 -10.75 -11.34 -5.64
N HIS A 96 -11.71 -11.25 -4.69
CA HIS A 96 -11.77 -12.11 -3.51
C HIS A 96 -13.03 -12.98 -3.50
N SER A 97 -13.40 -13.51 -4.66
CA SER A 97 -14.67 -14.17 -4.99
C SER A 97 -15.88 -13.23 -4.84
N PHE A 98 -17.07 -13.70 -5.25
CA PHE A 98 -18.28 -12.90 -5.08
C PHE A 98 -18.88 -13.05 -3.69
N SER A 99 -18.96 -14.30 -3.19
CA SER A 99 -19.69 -14.63 -1.96
C SER A 99 -18.82 -14.81 -0.74
N HIS A 100 -17.49 -14.78 -0.89
CA HIS A 100 -16.50 -15.06 0.16
C HIS A 100 -16.67 -16.47 0.78
N ARG A 101 -17.19 -17.44 0.03
CA ARG A 101 -17.23 -18.84 0.46
C ARG A 101 -15.89 -19.51 0.17
N ALA A 102 -15.50 -20.50 0.98
CA ALA A 102 -14.37 -21.35 0.63
C ALA A 102 -14.66 -22.06 -0.69
N LEU A 103 -13.83 -21.82 -1.70
CA LEU A 103 -14.05 -22.36 -3.06
C LEU A 103 -14.04 -23.88 -3.06
N THR A 104 -13.22 -24.49 -2.20
CA THR A 104 -13.11 -25.93 -2.00
C THR A 104 -14.39 -26.59 -1.44
N ASP A 105 -15.32 -25.82 -0.87
CA ASP A 105 -16.61 -26.30 -0.39
C ASP A 105 -17.69 -26.30 -1.48
N LEU A 106 -17.35 -25.82 -2.67
CA LEU A 106 -18.21 -25.73 -3.84
C LEU A 106 -17.88 -26.82 -4.87
N SER A 107 -18.84 -27.11 -5.75
CA SER A 107 -18.45 -27.78 -6.99
C SER A 107 -17.55 -26.86 -7.81
N THR A 108 -16.67 -27.42 -8.64
CA THR A 108 -15.79 -26.58 -9.51
C THR A 108 -16.61 -25.63 -10.38
N ALA A 109 -17.77 -26.07 -10.88
CA ALA A 109 -18.65 -25.23 -11.69
C ALA A 109 -19.21 -24.05 -10.88
N ASP A 110 -19.66 -24.28 -9.64
CA ASP A 110 -20.17 -23.23 -8.76
C ASP A 110 -19.05 -22.28 -8.31
N ALA A 111 -17.86 -22.80 -8.02
CA ALA A 111 -16.69 -21.98 -7.69
C ALA A 111 -16.33 -21.02 -8.85
N LEU A 112 -16.24 -21.55 -10.09
CA LEU A 112 -15.94 -20.73 -11.26
C LEU A 112 -17.07 -19.71 -11.54
N ALA A 113 -18.32 -20.09 -11.35
CA ALA A 113 -19.45 -19.17 -11.51
C ALA A 113 -19.42 -18.03 -10.47
N ASP A 114 -19.02 -18.32 -9.23
CA ASP A 114 -18.85 -17.32 -8.17
C ASP A 114 -17.69 -16.34 -8.49
N LEU A 115 -16.57 -16.86 -8.98
CA LEU A 115 -15.43 -16.04 -9.41
C LEU A 115 -15.80 -15.15 -10.60
N GLU A 116 -16.47 -15.70 -11.61
CA GLU A 116 -16.93 -14.95 -12.78
C GLU A 116 -17.93 -13.85 -12.39
N LYS A 117 -18.77 -14.09 -11.39
CA LYS A 117 -19.71 -13.09 -10.88
C LYS A 117 -18.96 -11.90 -10.24
N CYS A 118 -17.87 -12.15 -9.50
CA CYS A 118 -17.03 -11.10 -8.95
C CYS A 118 -16.33 -10.32 -10.07
N ASP A 119 -15.75 -11.01 -11.06
CA ASP A 119 -15.08 -10.38 -12.20
C ASP A 119 -16.05 -9.47 -12.97
N ARG A 120 -17.29 -9.90 -13.21
CA ARG A 120 -18.33 -9.06 -13.83
C ARG A 120 -18.65 -7.82 -13.00
N ALA A 121 -18.76 -7.94 -11.67
CA ALA A 121 -19.01 -6.79 -10.79
C ALA A 121 -17.86 -5.78 -10.86
N LEU A 122 -16.62 -6.24 -10.85
CA LEU A 122 -15.44 -5.39 -11.00
C LEU A 122 -15.42 -4.70 -12.38
N ARG A 123 -15.68 -5.44 -13.47
CA ARG A 123 -15.73 -4.89 -14.84
C ARG A 123 -16.81 -3.85 -15.02
N GLN A 124 -17.96 -4.00 -14.40
CA GLN A 124 -19.04 -3.01 -14.45
C GLN A 124 -18.62 -1.66 -13.88
N VAL A 125 -17.73 -1.64 -12.88
CA VAL A 125 -17.27 -0.42 -12.20
C VAL A 125 -16.01 0.17 -12.84
N LEU A 126 -15.07 -0.70 -13.23
CA LEU A 126 -13.71 -0.32 -13.60
C LEU A 126 -13.39 -0.52 -15.07
N GLY A 127 -14.28 -1.17 -15.84
CA GLY A 127 -14.03 -1.57 -17.21
C GLY A 127 -13.23 -2.87 -17.33
N ASP A 128 -12.82 -3.16 -18.57
CA ASP A 128 -12.02 -4.35 -18.85
C ASP A 128 -10.64 -4.28 -18.18
N GLY A 129 -10.21 -5.41 -17.65
CA GLY A 129 -8.94 -5.55 -16.94
C GLY A 129 -8.70 -7.00 -16.51
N SER A 130 -7.50 -7.28 -16.04
CA SER A 130 -7.17 -8.53 -15.36
C SER A 130 -7.28 -8.32 -13.86
N TYR A 131 -8.21 -9.01 -13.22
CA TYR A 131 -8.40 -8.96 -11.77
C TYR A 131 -7.90 -10.26 -11.17
N TRP A 132 -6.66 -10.26 -10.67
CA TRP A 132 -6.04 -11.45 -10.11
C TRP A 132 -6.82 -11.96 -8.91
N LEU A 133 -6.87 -13.28 -8.77
CA LEU A 133 -7.61 -13.91 -7.71
C LEU A 133 -6.78 -14.01 -6.43
N ARG A 134 -7.38 -13.67 -5.29
CA ARG A 134 -7.02 -14.25 -4.00
C ARG A 134 -8.19 -15.13 -3.53
N PRO A 135 -7.99 -16.44 -3.38
CA PRO A 135 -9.05 -17.31 -2.90
C PRO A 135 -9.35 -17.02 -1.43
N PRO A 136 -10.64 -16.98 -1.02
CA PRO A 136 -11.02 -16.89 0.39
C PRO A 136 -10.31 -17.96 1.23
N TYR A 137 -9.83 -17.56 2.41
CA TYR A 137 -9.07 -18.42 3.34
C TYR A 137 -7.77 -18.99 2.77
N GLY A 138 -7.37 -18.62 1.56
CA GLY A 138 -6.23 -19.21 0.84
C GLY A 138 -6.49 -20.61 0.31
N PHE A 139 -7.74 -21.06 0.28
CA PHE A 139 -8.15 -22.43 -0.13
C PHE A 139 -8.51 -22.46 -1.60
N LEU A 140 -7.72 -23.21 -2.36
CA LEU A 140 -7.91 -23.42 -3.79
C LEU A 140 -7.42 -24.83 -4.14
N SER A 141 -8.24 -25.62 -4.84
CA SER A 141 -7.82 -26.94 -5.31
C SER A 141 -7.05 -26.81 -6.65
N ASP A 142 -6.26 -27.84 -6.98
CA ASP A 142 -5.53 -27.88 -8.26
C ASP A 142 -6.48 -27.78 -9.46
N ARG A 143 -7.70 -28.31 -9.33
CA ARG A 143 -8.72 -28.27 -10.39
C ARG A 143 -9.19 -26.86 -10.67
N GLU A 144 -9.50 -26.08 -9.63
CA GLU A 144 -9.89 -24.69 -9.76
C GLU A 144 -8.70 -23.86 -10.24
N LEU A 145 -7.52 -24.10 -9.68
CA LEU A 145 -6.30 -23.42 -10.07
C LEU A 145 -6.00 -23.58 -11.57
N CYS A 146 -6.09 -24.80 -12.11
CA CYS A 146 -5.90 -25.06 -13.53
C CYS A 146 -6.95 -24.40 -14.44
N ALA A 147 -8.15 -24.16 -13.90
CA ALA A 147 -9.24 -23.52 -14.65
C ALA A 147 -9.19 -21.99 -14.61
N LEU A 148 -8.30 -21.39 -13.80
CA LEU A 148 -8.17 -19.93 -13.73
C LEU A 148 -7.52 -19.34 -14.95
N GLY A 149 -8.13 -18.31 -15.50
CA GLY A 149 -7.55 -17.46 -16.55
C GLY A 149 -6.60 -16.36 -16.02
N THR A 150 -6.32 -16.35 -14.72
CA THR A 150 -5.48 -15.37 -14.05
C THR A 150 -4.53 -16.03 -13.04
N PRO A 151 -3.47 -15.33 -12.60
CA PRO A 151 -2.69 -15.77 -11.44
C PRO A 151 -3.54 -15.81 -10.17
N ALA A 152 -3.24 -16.75 -9.26
CA ALA A 152 -3.77 -16.77 -7.91
C ALA A 152 -2.71 -16.25 -6.92
N ILE A 153 -3.11 -15.34 -6.04
CA ILE A 153 -2.22 -14.65 -5.09
C ILE A 153 -2.66 -14.98 -3.67
N CYS A 154 -1.79 -15.64 -2.92
CA CYS A 154 -1.90 -15.74 -1.46
C CYS A 154 -0.92 -14.78 -0.77
N TRP A 155 -0.39 -15.17 0.37
CA TRP A 155 0.53 -14.38 1.18
C TRP A 155 1.67 -15.24 1.72
N SER A 156 2.78 -14.60 2.04
CA SER A 156 3.91 -15.20 2.75
C SER A 156 3.95 -14.78 4.22
N VAL A 157 3.33 -13.65 4.56
CA VAL A 157 3.21 -13.16 5.94
C VAL A 157 1.75 -12.96 6.27
N ASP A 158 1.19 -13.87 7.08
CA ASP A 158 -0.11 -13.69 7.73
C ASP A 158 0.11 -12.85 8.99
N THR A 159 -0.52 -11.68 9.04
CA THR A 159 -0.39 -10.78 10.19
C THR A 159 -1.29 -11.18 11.35
N GLU A 160 -2.20 -12.11 11.14
CA GLU A 160 -3.25 -12.55 12.09
C GLU A 160 -4.09 -11.37 12.62
N ASP A 161 -4.23 -10.29 11.85
CA ASP A 161 -4.96 -9.08 12.22
C ASP A 161 -6.45 -9.35 12.45
N TRP A 162 -7.02 -10.25 11.67
CA TRP A 162 -8.40 -10.73 11.79
C TRP A 162 -8.68 -11.41 13.13
N LYS A 163 -7.65 -11.96 13.78
CA LYS A 163 -7.73 -12.72 15.02
C LYS A 163 -7.31 -11.88 16.24
N SER A 164 -6.14 -11.28 16.19
CA SER A 164 -5.56 -10.53 17.31
C SER A 164 -6.29 -9.22 17.58
N ARG A 165 -6.69 -8.50 16.53
CA ARG A 165 -7.25 -7.14 16.63
C ARG A 165 -6.39 -6.20 17.47
N ASP A 166 -5.08 -6.44 17.48
CA ASP A 166 -4.11 -5.73 18.28
C ASP A 166 -2.96 -5.21 17.40
N VAL A 167 -2.73 -3.90 17.45
CA VAL A 167 -1.76 -3.21 16.59
C VAL A 167 -0.33 -3.71 16.85
N ASP A 168 0.04 -3.85 18.12
CA ASP A 168 1.39 -4.25 18.49
C ASP A 168 1.70 -5.70 18.06
N SER A 169 0.72 -6.59 18.21
CA SER A 169 0.84 -7.98 17.74
C SER A 169 1.03 -8.06 16.22
N ILE A 170 0.28 -7.28 15.45
CA ILE A 170 0.39 -7.20 13.99
C ILE A 170 1.78 -6.69 13.60
N LEU A 171 2.23 -5.59 14.21
CA LEU A 171 3.55 -5.00 13.97
C LEU A 171 4.67 -5.98 14.28
N ASP A 172 4.61 -6.65 15.42
CA ASP A 172 5.61 -7.61 15.86
C ASP A 172 5.76 -8.78 14.87
N ILE A 173 4.65 -9.31 14.34
CA ILE A 173 4.69 -10.33 13.29
C ILE A 173 5.41 -9.81 12.04
N VAL A 174 5.02 -8.64 11.54
CA VAL A 174 5.59 -8.08 10.31
C VAL A 174 7.06 -7.75 10.49
N LEU A 175 7.43 -7.05 11.56
CA LEU A 175 8.81 -6.62 11.80
C LEU A 175 9.79 -7.78 11.99
N ARG A 176 9.30 -8.95 12.43
CA ARG A 176 10.14 -10.17 12.57
C ARG A 176 10.19 -11.03 11.33
N ARG A 177 9.17 -11.05 10.49
CA ARG A 177 9.01 -12.04 9.43
C ARG A 177 9.12 -11.50 8.02
N ALA A 178 8.73 -10.22 7.82
CA ALA A 178 8.65 -9.66 6.49
C ALA A 178 10.02 -9.28 5.93
N GLY A 179 10.22 -9.55 4.66
CA GLY A 179 11.43 -9.24 3.92
C GLY A 179 11.14 -9.01 2.44
N ASP A 180 12.18 -8.92 1.66
CA ASP A 180 12.10 -8.64 0.24
C ASP A 180 11.27 -9.67 -0.52
N GLY A 181 10.36 -9.19 -1.37
CA GLY A 181 9.47 -10.02 -2.17
C GLY A 181 8.24 -10.58 -1.41
N ASP A 182 8.06 -10.22 -0.14
CA ASP A 182 6.94 -10.70 0.65
C ASP A 182 5.61 -10.01 0.30
N ILE A 183 4.55 -10.80 0.41
CA ILE A 183 3.16 -10.36 0.28
C ILE A 183 2.54 -10.48 1.69
N LEU A 184 2.11 -9.35 2.24
CA LEU A 184 1.55 -9.23 3.59
C LEU A 184 0.03 -9.27 3.52
N LEU A 185 -0.60 -10.15 4.30
CA LEU A 185 -2.06 -10.21 4.44
C LEU A 185 -2.52 -9.31 5.58
N LEU A 186 -3.46 -8.43 5.27
CA LEU A 186 -4.26 -7.64 6.22
C LEU A 186 -5.72 -7.58 5.71
N HIS A 187 -6.60 -6.97 6.53
CA HIS A 187 -8.00 -6.76 6.18
C HIS A 187 -8.38 -5.29 6.42
N ASP A 188 -8.94 -4.61 5.41
CA ASP A 188 -9.32 -3.20 5.54
C ASP A 188 -10.69 -2.97 6.21
N CYS A 189 -11.27 -4.01 6.77
CA CYS A 189 -12.52 -3.97 7.51
C CYS A 189 -12.37 -3.70 9.01
N TYR A 190 -11.13 -3.56 9.53
CA TYR A 190 -10.86 -3.33 10.94
C TYR A 190 -10.01 -2.08 11.20
N ALA A 191 -10.39 -1.31 12.25
CA ALA A 191 -9.64 -0.12 12.66
C ALA A 191 -8.19 -0.42 13.02
N THR A 192 -7.97 -1.53 13.73
CA THR A 192 -6.65 -1.97 14.19
C THR A 192 -5.74 -2.35 13.01
N SER A 193 -6.29 -3.04 12.01
CA SER A 193 -5.55 -3.41 10.80
C SER A 193 -5.12 -2.19 9.99
N VAL A 194 -6.02 -1.20 9.83
CA VAL A 194 -5.69 0.06 9.17
C VAL A 194 -4.62 0.84 9.93
N THR A 195 -4.72 0.93 11.24
CA THR A 195 -3.71 1.59 12.08
C THR A 195 -2.37 0.88 11.95
N ALA A 196 -2.35 -0.45 12.10
CA ALA A 196 -1.13 -1.25 11.99
C ALA A 196 -0.49 -1.14 10.59
N ALA A 197 -1.29 -1.18 9.51
CA ALA A 197 -0.80 -1.04 8.15
C ALA A 197 -0.05 0.28 7.94
N LEU A 198 -0.59 1.39 8.43
CA LEU A 198 0.04 2.70 8.33
C LEU A 198 1.31 2.79 9.17
N GLU A 199 1.32 2.21 10.38
CA GLU A 199 2.53 2.12 11.20
C GLU A 199 3.60 1.20 10.60
N ILE A 200 3.23 0.10 9.94
CA ILE A 200 4.16 -0.75 9.17
C ILE A 200 4.90 0.10 8.12
N VAL A 201 4.15 0.92 7.37
CA VAL A 201 4.75 1.82 6.38
C VAL A 201 5.70 2.81 7.04
N ASP A 202 5.26 3.48 8.11
CA ASP A 202 6.07 4.47 8.83
C ASP A 202 7.37 3.90 9.42
N ARG A 203 7.36 2.62 9.83
CA ARG A 203 8.53 1.97 10.43
C ARG A 203 9.50 1.39 9.39
N LEU A 204 9.00 0.96 8.23
CA LEU A 204 9.80 0.23 7.27
C LEU A 204 10.31 1.10 6.10
N GLN A 205 9.58 2.14 5.67
CA GLN A 205 10.07 3.04 4.62
C GLN A 205 11.41 3.72 4.96
N PRO A 206 11.63 4.23 6.20
CA PRO A 206 12.94 4.80 6.57
C PRO A 206 14.08 3.79 6.56
N ARG A 207 13.76 2.47 6.52
CA ARG A 207 14.72 1.37 6.40
C ARG A 207 14.95 0.91 4.97
N GLY A 208 14.48 1.67 3.98
CA GLY A 208 14.65 1.37 2.55
C GLY A 208 13.57 0.45 1.96
N VAL A 209 12.50 0.14 2.69
CA VAL A 209 11.38 -0.64 2.15
C VAL A 209 10.51 0.22 1.25
N ARG A 210 10.17 -0.31 0.08
CA ARG A 210 9.21 0.28 -0.85
C ARG A 210 7.95 -0.59 -0.92
N PHE A 211 6.81 0.00 -0.58
CA PHE A 211 5.52 -0.67 -0.68
C PHE A 211 4.91 -0.44 -2.06
N VAL A 212 4.70 -1.54 -2.75
CA VAL A 212 4.22 -1.58 -4.15
C VAL A 212 2.99 -2.47 -4.27
N THR A 213 2.27 -2.37 -5.38
CA THR A 213 1.20 -3.34 -5.69
C THR A 213 1.79 -4.72 -5.97
N VAL A 214 0.97 -5.77 -5.93
CA VAL A 214 1.44 -7.12 -6.28
C VAL A 214 1.93 -7.16 -7.74
N GLU A 215 1.23 -6.53 -8.69
CA GLU A 215 1.69 -6.43 -10.09
C GLU A 215 3.06 -5.76 -10.20
N GLU A 216 3.26 -4.66 -9.49
CA GLU A 216 4.54 -3.96 -9.46
C GLU A 216 5.63 -4.80 -8.80
N LEU A 217 5.28 -5.58 -7.76
CA LEU A 217 6.22 -6.49 -7.12
C LEU A 217 6.75 -7.54 -8.12
N PHE A 218 5.87 -8.11 -8.94
CA PHE A 218 6.27 -9.01 -10.02
C PHE A 218 7.19 -8.30 -11.02
N ALA A 219 6.81 -7.08 -11.45
CA ALA A 219 7.59 -6.31 -12.41
C ALA A 219 9.00 -5.97 -11.91
N VAL A 220 9.13 -5.46 -10.69
CA VAL A 220 10.44 -5.09 -10.11
C VAL A 220 11.33 -6.29 -9.79
N LYS A 221 10.73 -7.48 -9.61
CA LYS A 221 11.44 -8.74 -9.42
C LYS A 221 11.75 -9.48 -10.73
N GLY A 222 11.32 -8.94 -11.86
CA GLY A 222 11.55 -9.58 -13.18
C GLY A 222 10.79 -10.90 -13.36
N VAL A 223 9.77 -11.17 -12.55
CA VAL A 223 8.97 -12.39 -12.60
C VAL A 223 7.74 -12.18 -13.46
N GLN A 224 7.50 -13.07 -14.42
CA GLN A 224 6.28 -13.05 -15.23
C GLN A 224 5.20 -13.90 -14.56
N PRO A 225 4.05 -13.32 -14.15
CA PRO A 225 2.99 -14.08 -13.54
C PRO A 225 2.31 -14.99 -14.56
N ALA A 226 2.09 -16.25 -14.21
CA ALA A 226 1.43 -17.23 -15.06
C ALA A 226 0.00 -17.53 -14.57
N CYS A 227 -0.94 -17.66 -15.52
CA CYS A 227 -2.28 -18.16 -15.23
C CYS A 227 -2.20 -19.57 -14.62
N GLY A 228 -3.14 -19.90 -13.75
CA GLY A 228 -3.16 -21.22 -13.12
C GLY A 228 -2.00 -21.48 -12.16
N THR A 229 -1.32 -20.45 -11.70
CA THR A 229 -0.23 -20.55 -10.73
C THR A 229 -0.56 -19.78 -9.45
N LEU A 230 -0.32 -20.42 -8.30
CA LEU A 230 -0.51 -19.82 -6.97
C LEU A 230 0.81 -19.26 -6.46
N TYR A 231 0.82 -17.95 -6.22
CA TYR A 231 1.96 -17.24 -5.68
C TYR A 231 1.73 -16.84 -4.22
N ARG A 232 2.71 -17.08 -3.37
CA ARG A 232 2.69 -16.64 -1.97
C ARG A 232 3.71 -15.56 -1.69
N ARG A 233 4.71 -15.45 -2.54
CA ARG A 233 5.85 -14.54 -2.48
C ARG A 233 6.40 -14.35 -3.88
N VAL A 234 7.05 -13.21 -4.14
CA VAL A 234 7.72 -12.96 -5.43
C VAL A 234 9.22 -12.78 -5.20
N ARG A 235 10.02 -13.70 -5.73
CA ARG A 235 11.49 -13.60 -5.70
C ARG A 235 12.00 -13.59 -7.14
N GLY A 236 12.92 -12.65 -7.45
CA GLY A 236 13.74 -12.75 -8.66
C GLY A 236 14.69 -13.94 -8.58
N GLU A 237 15.17 -14.39 -9.73
CA GLU A 237 16.24 -15.38 -9.84
C GLU A 237 17.56 -14.86 -9.29
#